data_c2377dda474a217e84548afcbaa3b8a4
#
_entry.id   c2377dda474a217e84548afcbaa3b8a4
#
_cell.length_a   1.000
_cell.length_b   1.000
_cell.length_c   1.000
_cell.angle_alpha   90.00
_cell.angle_beta   90.00
_cell.angle_gamma   90.00
#
_symmetry.space_group_name_H-M   'P 1'
#
loop_
_entity.id
_entity.type
_entity.pdbx_description
1 polymer ?
#
loop_
_entity_poly.entity_id
_entity_poly.type
_entity_poly.pdbx_seq_one_letter_code
_entity_poly.pdbx_strand_id
1 'polypeptide(L)'
;AHEQANRGWELVVSSPDVMYFDFPYEADANERGYYWAARRINTKKVFQFMPENLPSHAEVWKDRQENSYTADNSEPLKQGVRFHGIQGQLWTETVRSDNQASYMIFPRLYALAERAWHKADWEMSYDYQPKAYSPETQFFSQENRDKRDLQWISFANHLAQKTLVKADNSGVFYRLPTAGAKITDGVLSMNSIYPTLNMEFKVGDSQWQTYQQPTPVNDKVMVRTTTKDGIRKSRSLKLN
;
A
#
# COMPACT_ATOMS: atom_id res chain seq x y z
N ALA A 1 -15.39 14.12 -10.18
CA ALA A 1 -15.13 13.18 -11.27
C ALA A 1 -16.44 12.74 -11.94
N HIS A 2 -17.43 12.29 -11.16
CA HIS A 2 -18.71 11.77 -11.68
C HIS A 2 -19.43 12.76 -12.60
N GLU A 3 -19.55 14.03 -12.18
CA GLU A 3 -20.21 15.07 -12.99
C GLU A 3 -19.60 15.18 -14.40
N GLN A 4 -18.27 15.19 -14.50
CA GLN A 4 -17.60 15.35 -15.81
C GLN A 4 -17.75 14.09 -16.66
N ALA A 5 -17.66 12.89 -16.05
CA ALA A 5 -17.93 11.64 -16.74
C ALA A 5 -19.38 11.61 -17.26
N ASN A 6 -20.34 12.04 -16.44
CA ASN A 6 -21.75 12.12 -16.81
C ASN A 6 -22.06 13.14 -17.93
N ARG A 7 -21.15 14.09 -18.16
CA ARG A 7 -21.18 15.04 -19.28
C ARG A 7 -20.51 14.49 -20.55
N GLY A 8 -20.00 13.25 -20.51
CA GLY A 8 -19.39 12.57 -21.66
C GLY A 8 -17.88 12.76 -21.79
N TRP A 9 -17.19 13.27 -20.74
CA TRP A 9 -15.74 13.33 -20.76
C TRP A 9 -15.14 11.95 -20.46
N GLU A 10 -14.13 11.58 -21.23
CA GLU A 10 -13.30 10.41 -20.96
C GLU A 10 -12.31 10.72 -19.84
N LEU A 11 -12.47 10.07 -18.69
CA LEU A 11 -11.68 10.38 -17.49
C LEU A 11 -10.74 9.24 -17.11
N VAL A 12 -9.50 9.60 -16.81
CA VAL A 12 -8.53 8.76 -16.13
C VAL A 12 -8.43 9.21 -14.67
N VAL A 13 -8.62 8.29 -13.75
CA VAL A 13 -8.63 8.59 -12.31
C VAL A 13 -7.20 8.62 -11.78
N SER A 14 -6.85 9.68 -11.06
CA SER A 14 -5.57 9.84 -10.37
C SER A 14 -5.80 10.46 -8.98
N SER A 15 -6.43 9.70 -8.09
CA SER A 15 -6.72 10.15 -6.72
C SER A 15 -5.44 10.36 -5.92
N PRO A 16 -5.16 11.56 -5.40
CA PRO A 16 -3.87 11.87 -4.78
C PRO A 16 -3.61 11.07 -3.50
N ASP A 17 -4.65 10.68 -2.78
CA ASP A 17 -4.57 9.92 -1.54
C ASP A 17 -4.14 8.45 -1.73
N VAL A 18 -4.02 7.98 -2.98
CA VAL A 18 -3.61 6.60 -3.30
C VAL A 18 -2.71 6.48 -4.54
N MET A 19 -2.81 7.41 -5.51
CA MET A 19 -2.10 7.32 -6.79
C MET A 19 -0.91 8.27 -6.90
N TYR A 20 -0.67 9.16 -5.92
CA TYR A 20 0.50 10.02 -5.92
C TYR A 20 1.66 9.34 -5.20
N PHE A 21 2.65 8.93 -5.97
CA PHE A 21 3.80 8.16 -5.49
C PHE A 21 4.90 9.02 -4.85
N ASP A 22 4.75 10.34 -4.84
CA ASP A 22 5.54 11.28 -4.05
C ASP A 22 5.18 11.28 -2.55
N PHE A 23 4.12 10.58 -2.15
CA PHE A 23 3.79 10.36 -0.74
C PHE A 23 4.68 9.27 -0.11
N PRO A 24 4.95 9.35 1.21
CA PRO A 24 5.73 8.34 1.89
C PRO A 24 5.01 6.99 1.91
N TYR A 25 5.78 5.91 1.91
CA TYR A 25 5.22 4.56 2.04
C TYR A 25 4.66 4.28 3.43
N GLU A 26 5.25 4.89 4.46
CA GLU A 26 4.87 4.71 5.86
C GLU A 26 4.85 6.07 6.57
N ALA A 27 4.09 6.15 7.66
CA ALA A 27 4.00 7.35 8.50
C ALA A 27 5.23 7.47 9.41
N ASP A 28 6.40 7.65 8.81
CA ASP A 28 7.70 7.73 9.47
C ASP A 28 8.48 8.95 8.95
N ALA A 29 9.11 9.70 9.84
CA ALA A 29 9.86 10.90 9.50
C ALA A 29 11.08 10.62 8.59
N ASN A 30 11.56 9.39 8.54
CA ASN A 30 12.66 8.97 7.67
C ASN A 30 12.18 8.45 6.31
N GLU A 31 10.88 8.35 6.07
CA GLU A 31 10.34 8.06 4.74
C GLU A 31 10.30 9.34 3.91
N ARG A 32 10.72 9.20 2.64
CA ARG A 32 10.69 10.30 1.68
C ARG A 32 9.26 10.59 1.22
N GLY A 33 8.95 11.86 1.05
CA GLY A 33 7.69 12.34 0.47
C GLY A 33 6.98 13.35 1.34
N TYR A 34 5.96 13.99 0.76
CA TYR A 34 5.03 14.88 1.45
C TYR A 34 3.75 14.14 1.80
N TYR A 35 2.94 14.68 2.72
CA TYR A 35 1.70 14.05 3.20
C TYR A 35 0.53 15.03 3.30
N TRP A 36 0.30 15.79 2.24
CA TRP A 36 -0.77 16.77 2.20
C TRP A 36 -2.17 16.19 1.90
N ALA A 37 -2.30 15.07 1.17
CA ALA A 37 -3.58 14.39 0.88
C ALA A 37 -3.73 13.03 1.59
N ALA A 38 -2.64 12.34 1.86
CA ALA A 38 -2.64 11.08 2.59
C ALA A 38 -1.48 11.04 3.59
N ARG A 39 -1.65 10.34 4.71
CA ARG A 39 -0.57 10.17 5.69
C ARG A 39 0.53 9.26 5.13
N ARG A 40 0.14 8.24 4.36
CA ARG A 40 1.02 7.27 3.73
C ARG A 40 0.31 6.60 2.55
N ILE A 41 1.09 6.15 1.57
CA ILE A 41 0.62 5.33 0.47
C ILE A 41 1.57 4.14 0.32
N ASN A 42 1.23 3.01 0.91
CA ASN A 42 1.99 1.78 0.72
C ASN A 42 1.41 0.92 -0.42
N THR A 43 2.13 -0.11 -0.81
CA THR A 43 1.74 -1.00 -1.91
C THR A 43 0.38 -1.69 -1.64
N LYS A 44 0.09 -2.05 -0.37
CA LYS A 44 -1.19 -2.66 0.00
C LYS A 44 -2.36 -1.69 -0.22
N LYS A 45 -2.19 -0.40 0.12
CA LYS A 45 -3.23 0.62 -0.12
C LYS A 45 -3.53 0.77 -1.61
N VAL A 46 -2.51 0.80 -2.46
CA VAL A 46 -2.68 0.84 -3.93
C VAL A 46 -3.39 -0.42 -4.43
N PHE A 47 -2.99 -1.60 -3.95
CA PHE A 47 -3.67 -2.86 -4.29
C PHE A 47 -5.14 -2.89 -3.88
N GLN A 48 -5.51 -2.24 -2.78
CA GLN A 48 -6.88 -2.19 -2.26
C GLN A 48 -7.76 -1.13 -2.94
N PHE A 49 -7.26 -0.42 -3.94
CA PHE A 49 -8.03 0.57 -4.68
C PHE A 49 -9.12 -0.10 -5.51
N MET A 50 -10.34 0.48 -5.46
CA MET A 50 -11.50 0.06 -6.25
C MET A 50 -11.80 1.13 -7.30
N PRO A 51 -11.27 1.00 -8.53
CA PRO A 51 -11.35 2.05 -9.55
C PRO A 51 -12.76 2.40 -9.96
N GLU A 52 -13.67 1.43 -9.97
CA GLU A 52 -15.04 1.62 -10.42
C GLU A 52 -15.97 2.18 -9.34
N ASN A 53 -15.56 2.13 -8.04
CA ASN A 53 -16.41 2.57 -6.94
C ASN A 53 -15.64 3.47 -5.95
N LEU A 54 -15.31 4.69 -6.39
CA LEU A 54 -14.51 5.63 -5.62
C LEU A 54 -15.13 5.98 -4.24
N PRO A 55 -16.46 6.22 -4.12
CA PRO A 55 -17.04 6.58 -2.83
C PRO A 55 -16.92 5.48 -1.77
N SER A 56 -16.90 4.21 -2.18
CA SER A 56 -16.83 3.07 -1.27
C SER A 56 -15.56 3.02 -0.42
N HIS A 57 -14.50 3.74 -0.81
CA HIS A 57 -13.27 3.82 -0.04
C HIS A 57 -13.46 4.42 1.35
N ALA A 58 -14.53 5.21 1.59
CA ALA A 58 -14.87 5.72 2.91
C ALA A 58 -15.15 4.62 3.94
N GLU A 59 -15.51 3.41 3.50
CA GLU A 59 -15.72 2.27 4.39
C GLU A 59 -14.42 1.58 4.84
N VAL A 60 -13.31 1.77 4.09
CA VAL A 60 -12.10 0.98 4.27
C VAL A 60 -10.86 1.82 4.50
N TRP A 61 -10.90 3.12 4.22
CA TRP A 61 -9.78 4.03 4.43
C TRP A 61 -10.13 5.14 5.40
N LYS A 62 -9.10 5.84 5.82
CA LYS A 62 -9.14 7.02 6.66
C LYS A 62 -8.56 8.21 5.93
N ASP A 63 -8.90 9.42 6.36
CA ASP A 63 -8.31 10.65 5.85
C ASP A 63 -6.82 10.77 6.24
N ARG A 64 -6.19 11.89 5.85
CA ARG A 64 -4.77 12.14 6.17
C ARG A 64 -4.47 12.27 7.66
N GLN A 65 -5.47 12.53 8.48
CA GLN A 65 -5.38 12.66 9.94
C GLN A 65 -5.74 11.37 10.65
N GLU A 66 -5.96 10.28 9.90
CA GLU A 66 -6.39 8.97 10.37
C GLU A 66 -7.81 8.97 10.98
N ASN A 67 -8.66 9.94 10.60
CA ASN A 67 -10.07 9.98 10.95
C ASN A 67 -10.92 9.25 9.91
N SER A 68 -12.02 8.67 10.38
CA SER A 68 -13.08 8.19 9.48
C SER A 68 -13.74 9.37 8.77
N TYR A 69 -14.25 9.15 7.57
CA TYR A 69 -14.96 10.16 6.80
C TYR A 69 -16.15 9.55 6.07
N THR A 70 -17.07 10.41 5.65
CA THR A 70 -18.22 10.04 4.82
C THR A 70 -17.97 10.53 3.39
N ALA A 71 -18.14 9.65 2.42
CA ALA A 71 -18.18 10.00 1.01
C ALA A 71 -19.62 10.08 0.55
N ASP A 72 -20.02 11.27 0.13
CA ASP A 72 -21.33 11.49 -0.49
C ASP A 72 -21.27 11.10 -1.97
N ASN A 73 -22.24 10.30 -2.39
CA ASN A 73 -22.47 9.95 -3.79
C ASN A 73 -23.90 10.38 -4.21
N SER A 74 -24.25 11.62 -3.87
CA SER A 74 -25.54 12.24 -4.23
C SER A 74 -25.71 12.38 -5.75
N GLU A 75 -24.58 12.54 -6.47
CA GLU A 75 -24.55 12.57 -7.93
C GLU A 75 -23.77 11.35 -8.47
N PRO A 76 -24.39 10.17 -8.53
CA PRO A 76 -23.74 8.97 -9.01
C PRO A 76 -23.44 9.04 -10.50
N LEU A 77 -22.57 8.13 -10.98
CA LEU A 77 -22.42 7.90 -12.42
C LEU A 77 -23.75 7.47 -13.01
N LYS A 78 -24.05 7.94 -14.21
CA LYS A 78 -25.17 7.42 -15.02
C LYS A 78 -24.87 5.98 -15.45
N GLN A 79 -25.91 5.19 -15.61
CA GLN A 79 -25.77 3.81 -16.09
C GLN A 79 -25.03 3.76 -17.44
N GLY A 80 -24.02 2.89 -17.52
CA GLY A 80 -23.15 2.76 -18.69
C GLY A 80 -21.97 3.74 -18.75
N VAL A 81 -21.92 4.76 -17.88
CA VAL A 81 -20.77 5.66 -17.75
C VAL A 81 -19.71 4.99 -16.86
N ARG A 82 -18.45 5.08 -17.29
CA ARG A 82 -17.30 4.50 -16.56
C ARG A 82 -16.07 5.39 -16.69
N PHE A 83 -15.10 5.16 -15.82
CA PHE A 83 -13.76 5.71 -15.97
C PHE A 83 -12.96 4.88 -16.97
N HIS A 84 -12.08 5.53 -17.75
CA HIS A 84 -11.30 4.91 -18.82
C HIS A 84 -9.99 4.30 -18.34
N GLY A 85 -9.55 4.62 -17.14
CA GLY A 85 -8.34 4.07 -16.56
C GLY A 85 -7.95 4.73 -15.25
N ILE A 86 -6.81 4.29 -14.72
CA ILE A 86 -6.17 4.87 -13.54
C ILE A 86 -4.73 5.26 -13.86
N GLN A 87 -4.21 6.29 -13.19
CA GLN A 87 -2.87 6.82 -13.43
C GLN A 87 -2.18 7.11 -12.11
N GLY A 88 -0.94 6.62 -11.95
CA GLY A 88 -0.05 7.02 -10.89
C GLY A 88 0.76 8.26 -11.26
N GLN A 89 1.03 9.12 -10.29
CA GLN A 89 1.82 10.35 -10.43
C GLN A 89 3.06 10.28 -9.54
N LEU A 90 4.17 10.82 -10.02
CA LEU A 90 5.34 11.12 -9.19
C LEU A 90 5.71 12.58 -9.38
N TRP A 91 5.39 13.39 -8.37
CA TRP A 91 5.87 14.77 -8.31
C TRP A 91 7.26 14.78 -7.69
N THR A 92 8.20 15.46 -8.31
CA THR A 92 9.64 15.22 -8.08
C THR A 92 10.31 16.20 -7.13
N GLU A 93 9.57 16.95 -6.36
CA GLU A 93 10.12 17.99 -5.46
C GLU A 93 11.13 17.43 -4.46
N THR A 94 10.94 16.19 -4.03
CA THR A 94 11.85 15.51 -3.08
C THR A 94 12.81 14.53 -3.76
N VAL A 95 12.71 14.32 -5.09
CA VAL A 95 13.53 13.36 -5.82
C VAL A 95 14.82 14.02 -6.32
N ARG A 96 15.97 13.37 -6.13
CA ARG A 96 17.30 13.89 -6.49
C ARG A 96 18.15 12.88 -7.28
N SER A 97 17.64 11.67 -7.53
CA SER A 97 18.33 10.66 -8.34
C SER A 97 17.34 9.64 -8.89
N ASP A 98 17.76 8.89 -9.92
CA ASP A 98 16.98 7.82 -10.55
C ASP A 98 16.63 6.71 -9.55
N ASN A 99 17.56 6.37 -8.65
CA ASN A 99 17.29 5.40 -7.59
C ASN A 99 16.21 5.89 -6.61
N GLN A 100 16.17 7.20 -6.32
CA GLN A 100 15.10 7.76 -5.49
C GLN A 100 13.76 7.76 -6.23
N ALA A 101 13.74 8.07 -7.53
CA ALA A 101 12.52 7.96 -8.34
C ALA A 101 12.02 6.50 -8.36
N SER A 102 12.90 5.56 -8.66
CA SER A 102 12.58 4.13 -8.65
C SER A 102 12.09 3.64 -7.28
N TYR A 103 12.73 4.09 -6.20
CA TYR A 103 12.29 3.81 -4.83
C TYR A 103 10.85 4.30 -4.57
N MET A 104 10.51 5.50 -5.05
CA MET A 104 9.17 6.06 -4.88
C MET A 104 8.11 5.35 -5.74
N ILE A 105 8.49 4.90 -6.93
CA ILE A 105 7.58 4.23 -7.88
C ILE A 105 7.38 2.76 -7.50
N PHE A 106 8.47 2.03 -7.28
CA PHE A 106 8.42 0.57 -7.08
C PHE A 106 8.49 0.19 -5.60
N PRO A 107 7.64 -0.76 -5.17
CA PRO A 107 6.77 -1.66 -5.95
C PRO A 107 5.32 -1.18 -6.15
N ARG A 108 4.95 0.06 -5.78
CA ARG A 108 3.57 0.57 -5.91
C ARG A 108 3.01 0.49 -7.31
N LEU A 109 3.86 0.73 -8.33
CA LEU A 109 3.46 0.64 -9.73
C LEU A 109 2.94 -0.76 -10.13
N TYR A 110 3.50 -1.82 -9.55
CA TYR A 110 2.99 -3.18 -9.80
C TYR A 110 1.58 -3.37 -9.25
N ALA A 111 1.28 -2.81 -8.09
CA ALA A 111 -0.06 -2.85 -7.52
C ALA A 111 -1.05 -1.99 -8.31
N LEU A 112 -0.61 -0.84 -8.83
CA LEU A 112 -1.41 -0.01 -9.74
C LEU A 112 -1.73 -0.78 -11.03
N ALA A 113 -0.73 -1.42 -11.65
CA ALA A 113 -0.92 -2.23 -12.84
C ALA A 113 -1.92 -3.37 -12.58
N GLU A 114 -1.82 -4.04 -11.44
CA GLU A 114 -2.80 -5.07 -11.04
C GLU A 114 -4.23 -4.52 -11.01
N ARG A 115 -4.44 -3.32 -10.43
CA ARG A 115 -5.78 -2.71 -10.40
C ARG A 115 -6.24 -2.17 -11.75
N ALA A 116 -5.33 -1.78 -12.63
CA ALA A 116 -5.67 -1.29 -13.96
C ALA A 116 -6.11 -2.40 -14.92
N TRP A 117 -5.55 -3.60 -14.78
CA TRP A 117 -5.76 -4.71 -15.69
C TRP A 117 -6.72 -5.78 -15.18
N HIS A 118 -6.90 -5.87 -13.86
CA HIS A 118 -7.66 -6.93 -13.22
C HIS A 118 -8.71 -6.36 -12.27
N LYS A 119 -9.99 -6.55 -12.60
CA LYS A 119 -11.10 -6.34 -11.68
C LYS A 119 -11.16 -7.52 -10.71
N ALA A 120 -10.94 -7.25 -9.42
CA ALA A 120 -10.97 -8.29 -8.41
C ALA A 120 -12.42 -8.65 -8.01
N ASP A 121 -12.64 -9.91 -7.66
CA ASP A 121 -13.93 -10.43 -7.23
C ASP A 121 -14.39 -9.94 -5.85
N TRP A 122 -13.49 -9.32 -5.08
CA TRP A 122 -13.80 -8.64 -3.82
C TRP A 122 -14.21 -7.18 -3.99
N GLU A 123 -14.04 -6.58 -5.16
CA GLU A 123 -14.42 -5.18 -5.39
C GLU A 123 -15.94 -5.02 -5.27
N MET A 124 -16.36 -3.95 -4.61
CA MET A 124 -17.78 -3.62 -4.55
C MET A 124 -18.26 -3.18 -5.93
N SER A 125 -19.35 -3.80 -6.38
CA SER A 125 -20.07 -3.30 -7.56
C SER A 125 -20.53 -1.87 -7.34
N TYR A 126 -20.42 -1.05 -8.39
CA TYR A 126 -20.90 0.32 -8.32
C TYR A 126 -22.43 0.35 -8.27
N ASP A 127 -22.97 1.13 -7.33
CA ASP A 127 -24.39 1.39 -7.23
C ASP A 127 -24.72 2.75 -7.87
N TYR A 128 -25.53 2.72 -8.90
CA TYR A 128 -25.94 3.92 -9.65
C TYR A 128 -27.03 4.74 -8.94
N GLN A 129 -27.38 4.37 -7.72
CA GLN A 129 -28.34 5.15 -6.90
C GLN A 129 -27.58 6.10 -5.95
N PRO A 130 -28.15 7.29 -5.68
CA PRO A 130 -27.59 8.19 -4.69
C PRO A 130 -27.52 7.52 -3.32
N LYS A 131 -26.33 7.52 -2.70
CA LYS A 131 -26.11 7.06 -1.34
C LYS A 131 -24.81 7.60 -0.74
N ALA A 132 -24.70 7.55 0.57
CA ALA A 132 -23.45 7.83 1.27
C ALA A 132 -22.72 6.55 1.65
N TYR A 133 -21.39 6.64 1.77
CA TYR A 133 -20.52 5.57 2.26
C TYR A 133 -19.75 6.09 3.47
N SER A 134 -19.70 5.28 4.53
CA SER A 134 -18.93 5.55 5.74
C SER A 134 -18.59 4.22 6.41
N PRO A 135 -17.73 4.17 7.44
CA PRO A 135 -17.45 2.92 8.15
C PRO A 135 -18.71 2.25 8.74
N GLU A 136 -19.76 3.03 9.02
CA GLU A 136 -21.02 2.55 9.59
C GLU A 136 -21.95 1.91 8.57
N THR A 137 -21.79 2.20 7.28
CA THR A 137 -22.67 1.66 6.21
C THR A 137 -22.45 0.18 5.95
N GLN A 138 -21.22 -0.32 6.12
CA GLN A 138 -20.88 -1.75 6.06
C GLN A 138 -21.32 -2.47 4.77
N PHE A 139 -21.40 -1.74 3.65
CA PHE A 139 -21.69 -2.34 2.34
C PHE A 139 -20.53 -3.23 1.86
N PHE A 140 -19.29 -2.90 2.26
CA PHE A 140 -18.13 -3.75 2.03
C PHE A 140 -18.14 -4.90 3.03
N SER A 141 -18.68 -6.05 2.62
CA SER A 141 -18.94 -7.19 3.47
C SER A 141 -17.66 -7.79 4.09
N GLN A 142 -17.82 -8.56 5.18
CA GLN A 142 -16.70 -9.32 5.75
C GLN A 142 -16.13 -10.34 4.74
N GLU A 143 -16.97 -10.98 3.96
CA GLU A 143 -16.54 -11.89 2.89
C GLU A 143 -15.63 -11.18 1.87
N ASN A 144 -15.98 -9.97 1.42
CA ASN A 144 -15.14 -9.19 0.51
C ASN A 144 -13.82 -8.78 1.17
N ARG A 145 -13.84 -8.45 2.47
CA ARG A 145 -12.61 -8.15 3.24
C ARG A 145 -11.68 -9.37 3.28
N ASP A 146 -12.21 -10.55 3.55
CA ASP A 146 -11.45 -11.79 3.63
C ASP A 146 -10.87 -12.17 2.26
N LYS A 147 -11.66 -12.10 1.19
CA LYS A 147 -11.20 -12.31 -0.19
C LYS A 147 -10.09 -11.34 -0.57
N ARG A 148 -10.27 -10.05 -0.28
CA ARG A 148 -9.25 -9.01 -0.52
C ARG A 148 -7.93 -9.33 0.19
N ASP A 149 -8.01 -9.71 1.46
CA ASP A 149 -6.81 -9.97 2.25
C ASP A 149 -6.11 -11.28 1.81
N LEU A 150 -6.84 -12.30 1.39
CA LEU A 150 -6.27 -13.51 0.77
C LEU A 150 -5.61 -13.19 -0.58
N GLN A 151 -6.25 -12.41 -1.46
CA GLN A 151 -5.64 -12.01 -2.72
C GLN A 151 -4.43 -11.09 -2.52
N TRP A 152 -4.46 -10.23 -1.50
CA TRP A 152 -3.28 -9.45 -1.13
C TRP A 152 -2.10 -10.36 -0.76
N ILE A 153 -2.30 -11.38 0.06
CA ILE A 153 -1.25 -12.34 0.44
C ILE A 153 -0.67 -13.01 -0.81
N SER A 154 -1.52 -13.49 -1.71
CA SER A 154 -1.11 -14.11 -2.97
C SER A 154 -0.29 -13.15 -3.84
N PHE A 155 -0.80 -11.93 -4.04
CA PHE A 155 -0.11 -10.88 -4.81
C PHE A 155 1.23 -10.50 -4.18
N ALA A 156 1.28 -10.27 -2.87
CA ALA A 156 2.49 -9.90 -2.15
C ALA A 156 3.57 -11.00 -2.20
N ASN A 157 3.16 -12.26 -2.15
CA ASN A 157 4.06 -13.40 -2.29
C ASN A 157 4.63 -13.49 -3.72
N HIS A 158 3.77 -13.36 -4.73
CA HIS A 158 4.21 -13.32 -6.13
C HIS A 158 5.17 -12.14 -6.38
N LEU A 159 4.80 -10.96 -5.85
CA LEU A 159 5.63 -9.76 -5.94
C LEU A 159 7.02 -10.02 -5.36
N ALA A 160 7.10 -10.49 -4.11
CA ALA A 160 8.37 -10.70 -3.41
C ALA A 160 9.22 -11.83 -4.05
N GLN A 161 8.59 -12.93 -4.48
CA GLN A 161 9.33 -14.11 -4.95
C GLN A 161 9.68 -14.09 -6.43
N LYS A 162 8.93 -13.34 -7.26
CA LYS A 162 9.12 -13.35 -8.72
C LYS A 162 9.34 -11.95 -9.30
N THR A 163 8.44 -11.01 -9.03
CA THR A 163 8.48 -9.71 -9.70
C THR A 163 9.68 -8.88 -9.27
N LEU A 164 9.97 -8.84 -7.96
CA LEU A 164 11.12 -8.10 -7.43
C LEU A 164 12.45 -8.77 -7.84
N VAL A 165 12.50 -10.10 -7.96
CA VAL A 165 13.67 -10.81 -8.51
C VAL A 165 13.92 -10.42 -9.97
N LYS A 166 12.84 -10.29 -10.78
CA LYS A 166 12.99 -9.80 -12.16
C LYS A 166 13.47 -8.34 -12.19
N ALA A 167 12.96 -7.51 -11.28
CA ALA A 167 13.42 -6.13 -11.14
C ALA A 167 14.91 -6.05 -10.81
N ASP A 168 15.41 -6.89 -9.90
CA ASP A 168 16.84 -7.01 -9.60
C ASP A 168 17.66 -7.39 -10.82
N ASN A 169 17.24 -8.42 -11.55
CA ASN A 169 17.90 -8.88 -12.77
C ASN A 169 17.91 -7.82 -13.89
N SER A 170 16.95 -6.89 -13.87
CA SER A 170 16.85 -5.77 -14.83
C SER A 170 17.50 -4.49 -14.31
N GLY A 171 18.15 -4.50 -13.16
CA GLY A 171 18.78 -3.33 -12.56
C GLY A 171 17.81 -2.28 -12.02
N VAL A 172 16.52 -2.61 -11.87
CA VAL A 172 15.53 -1.69 -11.35
C VAL A 172 15.64 -1.61 -9.84
N PHE A 173 15.83 -0.40 -9.32
CA PHE A 173 15.80 -0.17 -7.88
C PHE A 173 14.35 -0.14 -7.36
N TYR A 174 14.13 -0.66 -6.17
CA TYR A 174 12.82 -0.67 -5.52
C TYR A 174 12.94 -0.61 -4.00
N ARG A 175 11.88 -0.20 -3.34
CA ARG A 175 11.78 -0.20 -1.88
C ARG A 175 11.36 -1.57 -1.34
N LEU A 176 12.08 -2.06 -0.35
CA LEU A 176 11.55 -3.11 0.53
C LEU A 176 10.78 -2.49 1.70
N PRO A 177 9.62 -3.08 2.10
CA PRO A 177 8.90 -2.62 3.28
C PRO A 177 9.75 -2.81 4.53
N THR A 178 9.67 -1.88 5.47
CA THR A 178 10.26 -2.06 6.79
C THR A 178 9.57 -3.20 7.54
N ALA A 179 10.27 -3.88 8.43
CA ALA A 179 9.66 -4.87 9.30
C ALA A 179 8.73 -4.17 10.31
N GLY A 180 7.51 -4.67 10.45
CA GLY A 180 6.70 -4.37 11.62
C GLY A 180 7.25 -5.13 12.82
N ALA A 181 7.43 -4.46 13.96
CA ALA A 181 7.97 -5.11 15.13
C ALA A 181 7.47 -4.46 16.44
N LYS A 182 7.30 -5.26 17.46
CA LYS A 182 6.99 -4.81 18.83
C LYS A 182 7.71 -5.68 19.85
N ILE A 183 8.03 -5.10 20.98
CA ILE A 183 8.49 -5.81 22.17
C ILE A 183 7.37 -5.75 23.21
N THR A 184 6.94 -6.90 23.71
CA THR A 184 5.94 -7.01 24.77
C THR A 184 6.50 -7.98 25.81
N ASP A 185 6.57 -7.57 27.06
CA ASP A 185 7.13 -8.36 28.17
C ASP A 185 8.51 -8.98 27.86
N GLY A 186 9.39 -8.18 27.21
CA GLY A 186 10.72 -8.64 26.83
C GLY A 186 10.76 -9.60 25.64
N VAL A 187 9.65 -9.80 24.91
CA VAL A 187 9.59 -10.69 23.75
C VAL A 187 9.38 -9.87 22.46
N LEU A 188 10.33 -9.99 21.54
CA LEU A 188 10.26 -9.41 20.20
C LEU A 188 9.29 -10.23 19.33
N SER A 189 8.29 -9.57 18.76
CA SER A 189 7.42 -10.11 17.71
C SER A 189 7.54 -9.27 16.44
N MET A 190 7.68 -9.91 15.28
CA MET A 190 7.87 -9.25 14.00
C MET A 190 6.88 -9.74 12.94
N ASN A 191 6.55 -8.87 12.00
CA ASN A 191 5.80 -9.20 10.80
C ASN A 191 6.27 -8.38 9.58
N SER A 192 5.79 -8.74 8.40
CA SER A 192 6.00 -7.98 7.18
C SER A 192 4.72 -7.95 6.35
N ILE A 193 4.47 -6.83 5.65
CA ILE A 193 3.37 -6.75 4.67
C ILE A 193 3.60 -7.66 3.46
N TYR A 194 4.83 -8.13 3.22
CA TYR A 194 5.16 -9.17 2.25
C TYR A 194 5.60 -10.42 3.01
N PRO A 195 4.68 -11.40 3.23
CA PRO A 195 4.90 -12.48 4.18
C PRO A 195 6.12 -13.37 3.90
N THR A 196 6.58 -13.43 2.64
CA THR A 196 7.71 -14.27 2.21
C THR A 196 9.07 -13.55 2.20
N LEU A 197 9.14 -12.29 2.59
CA LEU A 197 10.44 -11.65 2.84
C LEU A 197 11.05 -12.20 4.12
N ASN A 198 12.37 -12.36 4.11
CA ASN A 198 13.08 -12.63 5.35
C ASN A 198 13.01 -11.42 6.28
N MET A 199 12.93 -11.68 7.55
CA MET A 199 13.03 -10.68 8.62
C MET A 199 14.28 -10.96 9.43
N GLU A 200 15.01 -9.90 9.76
CA GLU A 200 16.23 -9.99 10.56
C GLU A 200 16.15 -9.01 11.73
N PHE A 201 16.76 -9.40 12.82
CA PHE A 201 16.94 -8.55 14.01
C PHE A 201 18.35 -8.65 14.57
N LYS A 202 18.76 -7.68 15.33
CA LYS A 202 19.95 -7.73 16.19
C LYS A 202 19.66 -7.06 17.52
N VAL A 203 20.30 -7.56 18.58
CA VAL A 203 20.19 -7.04 19.95
C VAL A 203 21.50 -6.34 20.30
N GLY A 204 21.45 -5.07 20.70
CA GLY A 204 22.66 -4.28 20.97
C GLY A 204 23.64 -4.30 19.80
N ASP A 205 24.90 -4.66 20.08
CA ASP A 205 25.98 -4.74 19.07
C ASP A 205 26.15 -6.15 18.47
N SER A 206 25.18 -7.07 18.68
CA SER A 206 25.26 -8.42 18.14
C SER A 206 25.17 -8.43 16.60
N GLN A 207 25.47 -9.59 16.00
CA GLN A 207 25.28 -9.82 14.58
C GLN A 207 23.78 -9.93 14.24
N TRP A 208 23.43 -9.62 12.98
CA TRP A 208 22.09 -9.82 12.46
C TRP A 208 21.72 -11.31 12.46
N GLN A 209 20.53 -11.61 12.95
CA GLN A 209 19.95 -12.96 13.05
C GLN A 209 18.63 -13.01 12.31
N THR A 210 18.35 -14.13 11.66
CA THR A 210 17.05 -14.37 11.00
C THR A 210 15.96 -14.55 12.07
N TYR A 211 14.87 -13.80 11.94
CA TYR A 211 13.70 -13.95 12.79
C TYR A 211 12.81 -15.09 12.29
N GLN A 212 12.51 -16.04 13.13
CA GLN A 212 11.65 -17.18 12.83
C GLN A 212 10.38 -17.23 13.70
N GLN A 213 10.49 -16.79 14.95
CA GLN A 213 9.41 -16.85 15.94
C GLN A 213 9.62 -15.78 17.01
N PRO A 214 8.61 -15.50 17.86
CA PRO A 214 8.77 -14.60 18.99
C PRO A 214 10.00 -14.96 19.84
N THR A 215 10.86 -13.98 20.06
CA THR A 215 12.20 -14.20 20.63
C THR A 215 12.42 -13.30 21.83
N PRO A 216 12.85 -13.82 22.99
CA PRO A 216 13.23 -13.01 24.14
C PRO A 216 14.40 -12.06 23.82
N VAL A 217 14.30 -10.80 24.26
CA VAL A 217 15.30 -9.76 24.05
C VAL A 217 15.45 -8.93 25.34
N ASN A 218 16.66 -8.48 25.63
CA ASN A 218 17.00 -7.78 26.88
C ASN A 218 17.76 -6.46 26.66
N ASP A 219 17.87 -5.99 25.44
CA ASP A 219 18.54 -4.73 25.08
C ASP A 219 17.83 -4.10 23.87
N LYS A 220 18.32 -2.96 23.40
CA LYS A 220 17.87 -2.28 22.20
C LYS A 220 17.92 -3.20 21.00
N VAL A 221 16.83 -3.23 20.23
CA VAL A 221 16.69 -4.10 19.06
C VAL A 221 16.68 -3.27 17.79
N MET A 222 17.39 -3.71 16.77
CA MET A 222 17.20 -3.23 15.40
C MET A 222 16.57 -4.34 14.56
N VAL A 223 15.65 -3.97 13.68
CA VAL A 223 14.93 -4.89 12.80
C VAL A 223 14.94 -4.41 11.36
N ARG A 224 14.89 -5.33 10.41
CA ARG A 224 14.76 -5.05 8.97
C ARG A 224 14.13 -6.22 8.22
N THR A 225 13.68 -5.97 7.00
CA THR A 225 13.39 -7.03 6.03
C THR A 225 14.53 -7.19 5.04
N THR A 226 14.66 -8.37 4.45
CA THR A 226 15.62 -8.63 3.38
C THR A 226 14.96 -9.46 2.27
N THR A 227 15.50 -9.37 1.05
CA THR A 227 15.20 -10.35 0.00
C THR A 227 15.68 -11.74 0.43
N LYS A 228 15.15 -12.78 -0.24
CA LYS A 228 15.48 -14.17 0.10
C LYS A 228 16.99 -14.48 0.00
N ASP A 229 17.66 -13.86 -0.94
CA ASP A 229 19.13 -13.95 -1.15
C ASP A 229 19.93 -13.02 -0.22
N GLY A 230 19.27 -12.16 0.57
CA GLY A 230 19.88 -11.20 1.47
C GLY A 230 20.61 -10.02 0.78
N ILE A 231 20.54 -9.90 -0.55
CA ILE A 231 21.23 -8.84 -1.30
C ILE A 231 20.61 -7.48 -1.00
N ARG A 232 19.28 -7.36 -1.08
CA ARG A 232 18.58 -6.12 -0.72
C ARG A 232 18.07 -6.16 0.71
N LYS A 233 18.13 -5.00 1.35
CA LYS A 233 17.72 -4.81 2.73
C LYS A 233 16.85 -3.57 2.82
N SER A 234 15.81 -3.63 3.65
CA SER A 234 15.04 -2.44 3.98
C SER A 234 15.84 -1.50 4.88
N ARG A 235 15.33 -0.30 5.07
CA ARG A 235 15.76 0.56 6.18
C ARG A 235 15.57 -0.20 7.50
N SER A 236 16.54 -0.09 8.40
CA SER A 236 16.44 -0.68 9.74
C SER A 236 15.62 0.23 10.65
N LEU A 237 14.78 -0.38 11.48
CA LEU A 237 14.07 0.30 12.57
C LEU A 237 14.70 -0.05 13.89
N LYS A 238 14.75 0.94 14.80
CA LYS A 238 15.23 0.76 16.17
C LYS A 238 14.04 0.71 17.11
N LEU A 239 14.03 -0.29 17.97
CA LEU A 239 13.08 -0.45 19.07
C LEU A 239 13.82 -0.20 20.38
N ASN A 240 13.17 0.51 21.29
CA ASN A 240 13.68 0.82 22.63
C ASN A 240 12.95 0.00 23.67
#